data_77dcd4882f8c1b7ef19c02f5b32c1c87
#
_entry.id   77dcd4882f8c1b7ef19c02f5b32c1c87
#
_cell.length_a   1.000
_cell.length_b   1.000
_cell.length_c   1.000
_cell.angle_alpha   90.00
_cell.angle_beta   90.00
_cell.angle_gamma   90.00
#
_symmetry.space_group_name_H-M   'P 1'
#
loop_
_entity.id
_entity.type
_entity.pdbx_description
1 polymer ?
#
loop_
_entity_poly.entity_id
_entity_poly.type
_entity_poly.pdbx_seq_one_letter_code
_entity_poly.pdbx_strand_id
1 'polypeptide(L)'
;MSAEPSGDPFVREMLAAALPCTLTSLDADGCPYSVVVWCALHGDRFTVNAGDGHWLANLRRDPRVSLAIVDTENILRHVAVQGTVVAIEPDPDYEHIDSLSQAYEGRRYQYSLPEDEPRFRVTIEPDRIRTLDFAPPGEAIR
;
A
#
# COMPACT_ATOMS: atom_id res chain seq x y z
N MET A 1 11.28 -7.57 -15.30
CA MET A 1 9.91 -7.92 -15.67
C MET A 1 9.00 -7.61 -14.52
N SER A 2 7.96 -6.80 -14.73
CA SER A 2 7.05 -6.44 -13.66
C SER A 2 6.12 -7.61 -13.32
N ALA A 3 5.74 -7.70 -12.05
CA ALA A 3 4.78 -8.67 -11.58
C ALA A 3 3.36 -8.27 -12.02
N GLU A 4 2.45 -9.24 -12.09
CA GLU A 4 1.06 -9.04 -12.53
C GLU A 4 0.10 -9.42 -11.39
N PRO A 5 -0.06 -8.55 -10.38
CA PRO A 5 -0.88 -8.87 -9.21
C PRO A 5 -2.35 -9.11 -9.53
N SER A 6 -2.90 -8.50 -10.59
CA SER A 6 -4.29 -8.72 -10.96
C SER A 6 -4.58 -10.15 -11.40
N GLY A 7 -3.56 -10.89 -11.82
CA GLY A 7 -3.68 -12.30 -12.20
C GLY A 7 -3.62 -13.27 -11.03
N ASP A 8 -3.29 -12.80 -9.83
CA ASP A 8 -3.15 -13.65 -8.65
C ASP A 8 -4.40 -13.49 -7.74
N PRO A 9 -5.24 -14.54 -7.63
CA PRO A 9 -6.45 -14.46 -6.81
C PRO A 9 -6.16 -14.15 -5.34
N PHE A 10 -5.07 -14.66 -4.78
CA PHE A 10 -4.71 -14.39 -3.39
C PHE A 10 -4.35 -12.92 -3.18
N VAL A 11 -3.57 -12.35 -4.10
CA VAL A 11 -3.22 -10.91 -4.01
C VAL A 11 -4.47 -10.06 -4.12
N ARG A 12 -5.38 -10.37 -5.07
CA ARG A 12 -6.64 -9.62 -5.20
C ARG A 12 -7.48 -9.70 -3.93
N GLU A 13 -7.60 -10.89 -3.33
CA GLU A 13 -8.34 -11.08 -2.09
C GLU A 13 -7.77 -10.23 -0.96
N MET A 14 -6.46 -10.29 -0.77
CA MET A 14 -5.78 -9.56 0.30
C MET A 14 -5.92 -8.04 0.14
N LEU A 15 -5.82 -7.54 -1.08
CA LEU A 15 -5.95 -6.09 -1.32
C LEU A 15 -7.41 -5.63 -1.21
N ALA A 16 -8.38 -6.46 -1.59
CA ALA A 16 -9.80 -6.15 -1.45
C ALA A 16 -10.28 -6.15 0.01
N ALA A 17 -9.56 -6.84 0.89
CA ALA A 17 -9.94 -6.95 2.30
C ALA A 17 -9.60 -5.70 3.14
N ALA A 18 -8.96 -4.70 2.55
CA ALA A 18 -8.57 -3.45 3.23
C ALA A 18 -7.75 -3.74 4.50
N LEU A 19 -6.66 -4.47 4.31
CA LEU A 19 -5.77 -4.88 5.40
C LEU A 19 -4.66 -3.84 5.62
N PRO A 20 -4.05 -3.81 6.82
CA PRO A 20 -2.92 -2.92 7.06
C PRO A 20 -1.79 -3.16 6.07
N CYS A 21 -1.22 -2.08 5.58
CA CYS A 21 -0.09 -2.11 4.66
C CYS A 21 1.08 -1.35 5.26
N THR A 22 2.21 -2.02 5.45
CA THR A 22 3.44 -1.34 5.85
C THR A 22 4.20 -0.94 4.60
N LEU A 23 4.43 0.37 4.46
CA LEU A 23 5.22 0.93 3.37
C LEU A 23 6.61 1.28 3.91
N THR A 24 7.64 0.85 3.20
CA THR A 24 9.03 1.18 3.55
C THR A 24 9.66 1.98 2.42
N SER A 25 10.17 3.15 2.77
CA SER A 25 10.95 4.03 1.90
C SER A 25 12.37 4.17 2.45
N LEU A 26 13.25 4.85 1.72
CA LEU A 26 14.63 5.02 2.12
C LEU A 26 14.89 6.48 2.49
N ASP A 27 15.39 6.71 3.70
CA ASP A 27 15.86 8.00 4.12
C ASP A 27 17.09 8.43 3.30
N ALA A 28 17.47 9.70 3.41
CA ALA A 28 18.58 10.26 2.63
C ALA A 28 19.91 9.52 2.87
N ASP A 29 20.08 8.94 4.05
CA ASP A 29 21.28 8.16 4.40
C ASP A 29 21.17 6.68 4.02
N GLY A 30 20.06 6.29 3.36
CA GLY A 30 19.80 4.91 2.96
C GLY A 30 19.14 4.06 4.03
N CYS A 31 18.83 4.63 5.20
CA CYS A 31 18.16 3.87 6.26
C CYS A 31 16.69 3.62 5.91
N PRO A 32 16.20 2.38 6.01
CA PRO A 32 14.79 2.11 5.76
C PRO A 32 13.88 2.78 6.80
N TYR A 33 12.79 3.37 6.32
CA TYR A 33 11.79 4.03 7.13
C TYR A 33 10.42 3.46 6.82
N SER A 34 9.69 2.99 7.82
CA SER A 34 8.43 2.29 7.64
C SER A 34 7.25 3.04 8.27
N VAL A 35 6.14 3.07 7.55
CA VAL A 35 4.86 3.62 8.03
C VAL A 35 3.75 2.65 7.66
N VAL A 36 2.62 2.74 8.37
CA VAL A 36 1.42 1.97 8.04
C VAL A 36 0.47 2.86 7.25
N VAL A 37 0.00 2.35 6.12
CA VAL A 37 -0.81 3.12 5.18
C VAL A 37 -2.00 2.29 4.69
N TRP A 38 -2.94 2.95 4.03
CA TRP A 38 -3.99 2.30 3.25
C TRP A 38 -3.48 2.07 1.83
N CYS A 39 -3.79 0.92 1.26
CA CYS A 39 -3.31 0.54 -0.05
C CYS A 39 -4.44 -0.07 -0.88
N ALA A 40 -4.46 0.23 -2.16
CA ALA A 40 -5.40 -0.36 -3.11
C ALA A 40 -4.68 -0.92 -4.32
N LEU A 41 -5.33 -1.86 -4.99
CA LEU A 41 -4.86 -2.41 -6.25
C LEU A 41 -5.69 -1.83 -7.40
N HIS A 42 -5.03 -1.24 -8.37
CA HIS A 42 -5.64 -0.73 -9.59
C HIS A 42 -4.98 -1.39 -10.80
N GLY A 43 -5.67 -2.37 -11.41
CA GLY A 43 -5.04 -3.20 -12.43
C GLY A 43 -3.85 -3.93 -11.83
N ASP A 44 -2.68 -3.75 -12.40
CA ASP A 44 -1.44 -4.39 -11.94
C ASP A 44 -0.55 -3.46 -11.11
N ARG A 45 -1.08 -2.32 -10.66
CA ARG A 45 -0.34 -1.36 -9.85
C ARG A 45 -0.98 -1.15 -8.50
N PHE A 46 -0.15 -0.85 -7.51
CA PHE A 46 -0.61 -0.50 -6.18
C PHE A 46 -0.67 1.01 -6.04
N THR A 47 -1.65 1.51 -5.30
CA THR A 47 -1.73 2.93 -4.96
C THR A 47 -1.81 3.12 -3.45
N VAL A 48 -1.13 4.15 -2.97
CA VAL A 48 -1.23 4.64 -1.61
C VAL A 48 -1.42 6.16 -1.68
N ASN A 49 -1.84 6.76 -0.57
CA ASN A 49 -2.02 8.20 -0.52
C ASN A 49 -1.10 8.80 0.55
N ALA A 50 -0.48 9.91 0.23
CA ALA A 50 0.50 10.56 1.09
C ALA A 50 0.12 12.01 1.36
N GLY A 51 0.35 12.47 2.60
CA GLY A 51 0.47 13.88 2.88
C GLY A 51 1.82 14.40 2.39
N ASP A 52 2.03 15.70 2.47
CA ASP A 52 3.30 16.34 2.09
C ASP A 52 4.26 16.25 3.29
N GLY A 53 4.80 15.07 3.52
CA GLY A 53 5.62 14.79 4.68
C GLY A 53 6.87 13.98 4.38
N HIS A 54 7.40 13.37 5.44
CA HIS A 54 8.71 12.73 5.43
C HIS A 54 8.84 11.60 4.40
N TRP A 55 7.92 10.66 4.42
CA TRP A 55 8.08 9.50 3.53
C TRP A 55 7.76 9.83 2.07
N LEU A 56 6.92 10.86 1.81
CA LEU A 56 6.72 11.33 0.45
C LEU A 56 8.02 11.96 -0.10
N ALA A 57 8.70 12.74 0.73
CA ALA A 57 10.01 13.31 0.35
C ALA A 57 11.02 12.20 0.05
N ASN A 58 11.01 11.12 0.83
CA ASN A 58 11.84 9.95 0.56
C ASN A 58 11.57 9.37 -0.83
N LEU A 59 10.29 9.17 -1.17
CA LEU A 59 9.89 8.60 -2.45
C LEU A 59 10.22 9.50 -3.64
N ARG A 60 10.17 10.82 -3.45
CA ARG A 60 10.58 11.77 -4.50
C ARG A 60 12.07 11.69 -4.77
N ARG A 61 12.87 11.45 -3.73
CA ARG A 61 14.33 11.36 -3.86
C ARG A 61 14.77 9.99 -4.37
N ASP A 62 14.14 8.91 -3.87
CA ASP A 62 14.47 7.53 -4.22
C ASP A 62 13.17 6.76 -4.43
N PRO A 63 12.86 6.36 -5.67
CA PRO A 63 11.57 5.73 -5.96
C PRO A 63 11.44 4.28 -5.50
N ARG A 64 12.48 3.69 -4.95
CA ARG A 64 12.42 2.31 -4.45
C ARG A 64 11.52 2.25 -3.21
N VAL A 65 10.62 1.27 -3.19
CA VAL A 65 9.61 1.15 -2.14
C VAL A 65 9.28 -0.31 -1.92
N SER A 66 8.92 -0.66 -0.68
CA SER A 66 8.35 -1.97 -0.42
C SER A 66 7.02 -1.83 0.32
N LEU A 67 6.15 -2.81 0.11
CA LEU A 67 4.86 -2.92 0.77
C LEU A 67 4.74 -4.30 1.39
N ALA A 68 4.15 -4.35 2.58
CA ALA A 68 3.78 -5.61 3.21
C ALA A 68 2.33 -5.51 3.66
N ILE A 69 1.46 -6.31 3.04
CA ILE A 69 0.03 -6.37 3.36
C ILE A 69 -0.18 -7.64 4.18
N VAL A 70 -0.74 -7.52 5.38
CA VAL A 70 -0.82 -8.63 6.31
C VAL A 70 -2.26 -8.84 6.79
N ASP A 71 -2.67 -10.11 6.85
CA ASP A 71 -3.92 -10.52 7.49
C ASP A 71 -3.74 -10.42 9.01
N THR A 72 -4.52 -9.56 9.66
CA THR A 72 -4.40 -9.31 11.10
C THR A 72 -4.84 -10.50 11.96
N GLU A 73 -5.62 -11.42 11.40
CA GLU A 73 -6.03 -12.62 12.11
C GLU A 73 -5.03 -13.76 11.95
N ASN A 74 -4.18 -13.69 10.93
CA ASN A 74 -3.17 -14.71 10.66
C ASN A 74 -2.01 -14.09 9.87
N ILE A 75 -0.97 -13.67 10.57
CA ILE A 75 0.16 -12.99 9.93
C ILE A 75 0.95 -13.91 8.96
N LEU A 76 0.67 -15.22 8.96
CA LEU A 76 1.23 -16.16 7.98
C LEU A 76 0.47 -16.09 6.65
N ARG A 77 -0.47 -15.16 6.53
CA ARG A 77 -1.10 -14.77 5.27
C ARG A 77 -0.70 -13.34 4.98
N HIS A 78 0.20 -13.17 4.01
CA HIS A 78 0.68 -11.83 3.66
C HIS A 78 1.16 -11.75 2.21
N VAL A 79 1.23 -10.51 1.73
CA VAL A 79 1.77 -10.16 0.42
C VAL A 79 2.92 -9.20 0.64
N ALA A 80 4.09 -9.52 0.11
CA ALA A 80 5.28 -8.67 0.19
C ALA A 80 5.63 -8.20 -1.24
N VAL A 81 5.72 -6.89 -1.40
CA VAL A 81 5.97 -6.25 -2.69
C VAL A 81 7.26 -5.44 -2.63
N GLN A 82 8.12 -5.63 -3.60
CA GLN A 82 9.21 -4.71 -3.89
C GLN A 82 8.86 -3.99 -5.19
N GLY A 83 8.88 -2.68 -5.18
CA GLY A 83 8.41 -1.93 -6.33
C GLY A 83 9.11 -0.59 -6.51
N THR A 84 8.62 0.13 -7.50
CA THR A 84 9.14 1.44 -7.91
C THR A 84 7.97 2.40 -8.01
N VAL A 85 8.10 3.56 -7.40
CA VAL A 85 7.13 4.64 -7.57
C VAL A 85 7.24 5.16 -8.99
N VAL A 86 6.12 5.12 -9.73
CA VAL A 86 6.08 5.57 -11.13
C VAL A 86 5.30 6.87 -11.32
N ALA A 87 4.50 7.27 -10.34
CA ALA A 87 3.78 8.53 -10.40
C ALA A 87 3.46 9.03 -8.99
N ILE A 88 3.59 10.34 -8.79
CA ILE A 88 3.13 11.05 -7.60
C ILE A 88 2.30 12.21 -8.13
N GLU A 89 0.99 12.16 -7.90
CA GLU A 89 0.04 13.09 -8.48
C GLU A 89 -0.76 13.80 -7.39
N PRO A 90 -1.02 15.11 -7.51
CA PRO A 90 -1.89 15.81 -6.56
C PRO A 90 -3.27 15.15 -6.49
N ASP A 91 -3.85 15.15 -5.29
CA ASP A 91 -5.22 14.69 -5.02
C ASP A 91 -6.00 15.87 -4.42
N PRO A 92 -6.25 16.94 -5.21
CA PRO A 92 -6.72 18.22 -4.67
C PRO A 92 -8.12 18.17 -4.10
N ASP A 93 -8.99 17.32 -4.63
CA ASP A 93 -10.37 17.15 -4.19
C ASP A 93 -10.54 15.96 -3.26
N TYR A 94 -9.45 15.33 -2.84
CA TYR A 94 -9.44 14.17 -1.96
C TYR A 94 -10.16 12.93 -2.52
N GLU A 95 -10.37 12.86 -3.84
CA GLU A 95 -11.05 11.70 -4.43
C GLU A 95 -10.33 10.38 -4.14
N HIS A 96 -9.01 10.37 -4.27
CA HIS A 96 -8.25 9.16 -4.04
C HIS A 96 -8.21 8.76 -2.56
N ILE A 97 -7.93 9.71 -1.65
CA ILE A 97 -7.91 9.37 -0.23
C ILE A 97 -9.31 8.97 0.27
N ASP A 98 -10.38 9.58 -0.28
CA ASP A 98 -11.74 9.19 0.05
C ASP A 98 -12.04 7.76 -0.40
N SER A 99 -11.56 7.34 -1.58
CA SER A 99 -11.76 5.96 -2.05
C SER A 99 -11.09 4.94 -1.13
N LEU A 100 -9.90 5.26 -0.63
CA LEU A 100 -9.21 4.41 0.35
C LEU A 100 -9.95 4.40 1.69
N SER A 101 -10.41 5.54 2.13
CA SER A 101 -11.18 5.66 3.37
C SER A 101 -12.46 4.83 3.32
N GLN A 102 -13.17 4.85 2.19
CA GLN A 102 -14.37 4.03 2.01
C GLN A 102 -14.03 2.53 2.13
N ALA A 103 -12.94 2.09 1.54
CA ALA A 103 -12.53 0.70 1.60
C ALA A 103 -12.12 0.28 3.02
N TYR A 104 -11.40 1.14 3.75
CA TYR A 104 -10.84 0.81 5.06
C TYR A 104 -11.78 1.13 6.22
N GLU A 105 -12.54 2.23 6.13
CA GLU A 105 -13.38 2.71 7.23
C GLU A 105 -14.86 2.80 6.90
N GLY A 106 -15.24 2.61 5.64
CA GLY A 106 -16.64 2.67 5.23
C GLY A 106 -17.22 4.09 5.23
N ARG A 107 -16.38 5.12 5.16
CA ARG A 107 -16.81 6.53 5.19
C ARG A 107 -15.80 7.41 4.48
N ARG A 108 -16.20 8.65 4.20
CA ARG A 108 -15.30 9.65 3.63
C ARG A 108 -14.16 9.95 4.60
N TYR A 109 -13.02 10.35 4.05
CA TYR A 109 -11.85 10.72 4.82
C TYR A 109 -12.16 11.94 5.71
N GLN A 110 -11.83 11.85 7.01
CA GLN A 110 -12.21 12.84 8.02
C GLN A 110 -11.03 13.40 8.81
N TYR A 111 -9.79 13.05 8.43
CA TYR A 111 -8.62 13.41 9.25
C TYR A 111 -8.00 14.75 8.88
N SER A 112 -8.31 15.28 7.70
CA SER A 112 -7.92 16.61 7.25
C SER A 112 -8.87 17.07 6.16
N LEU A 113 -8.79 18.34 5.79
CA LEU A 113 -9.58 18.94 4.72
C LEU A 113 -8.66 19.34 3.57
N PRO A 114 -9.16 19.38 2.32
CA PRO A 114 -8.33 19.73 1.16
C PRO A 114 -7.65 21.09 1.27
N GLU A 115 -8.31 22.06 1.89
CA GLU A 115 -7.76 23.40 2.09
C GLU A 115 -6.67 23.48 3.16
N ASP A 116 -6.58 22.48 4.04
CA ASP A 116 -5.66 22.50 5.18
C ASP A 116 -4.40 21.65 4.92
N GLU A 117 -4.54 20.57 4.16
CA GLU A 117 -3.42 19.63 3.97
C GLU A 117 -3.45 19.05 2.56
N PRO A 118 -2.40 19.28 1.75
CA PRO A 118 -2.30 18.66 0.43
C PRO A 118 -2.11 17.15 0.56
N ARG A 119 -2.79 16.40 -0.34
CA ARG A 119 -2.65 14.95 -0.44
C ARG A 119 -2.19 14.59 -1.84
N PHE A 120 -1.55 13.42 -1.94
CA PHE A 120 -0.98 12.93 -3.19
C PHE A 120 -1.31 11.46 -3.40
N ARG A 121 -1.66 11.12 -4.62
CA ARG A 121 -1.80 9.74 -5.05
C ARG A 121 -0.44 9.24 -5.49
N VAL A 122 0.03 8.17 -4.87
CA VAL A 122 1.31 7.54 -5.20
C VAL A 122 1.03 6.21 -5.89
N THR A 123 1.53 6.05 -7.10
CA THR A 123 1.35 4.82 -7.89
C THR A 123 2.66 4.04 -7.92
N ILE A 124 2.57 2.76 -7.61
CA ILE A 124 3.72 1.86 -7.45
C ILE A 124 3.60 0.72 -8.45
N GLU A 125 4.64 0.58 -9.28
CA GLU A 125 4.81 -0.57 -10.17
C GLU A 125 5.49 -1.68 -9.38
N PRO A 126 4.87 -2.87 -9.26
CA PRO A 126 5.54 -3.98 -8.59
C PRO A 126 6.63 -4.57 -9.48
N ASP A 127 7.82 -4.73 -8.91
CA ASP A 127 8.95 -5.39 -9.58
C ASP A 127 9.02 -6.85 -9.17
N ARG A 128 8.62 -7.14 -7.92
CA ARG A 128 8.64 -8.50 -7.37
C ARG A 128 7.57 -8.63 -6.31
N ILE A 129 6.79 -9.71 -6.39
CA ILE A 129 5.76 -10.03 -5.40
C ILE A 129 6.04 -11.42 -4.84
N ARG A 130 6.04 -11.54 -3.50
CA ARG A 130 6.10 -12.80 -2.80
C ARG A 130 4.89 -12.91 -1.90
N THR A 131 4.29 -14.11 -1.85
CA THR A 131 3.10 -14.34 -1.03
C THR A 131 3.33 -15.50 -0.08
N LEU A 132 2.68 -15.42 1.07
CA LEU A 132 2.56 -16.52 2.00
C LEU A 132 1.08 -16.68 2.34
N ASP A 133 0.56 -17.88 2.15
CA ASP A 133 -0.82 -18.21 2.46
C ASP A 133 -0.83 -19.53 3.23
N PHE A 134 -0.57 -19.44 4.54
CA PHE A 134 -0.35 -20.61 5.36
C PHE A 134 -1.48 -20.73 6.39
N ALA A 135 -2.17 -21.87 6.36
CA ALA A 135 -3.21 -22.16 7.34
C ALA A 135 -2.60 -22.48 8.71
N PRO A 136 -3.25 -22.06 9.81
CA PRO A 136 -2.78 -22.41 11.15
C PRO A 136 -2.66 -23.93 11.30
N PRO A 137 -1.59 -24.43 11.95
CA PRO A 137 -1.35 -25.88 12.08
C PRO A 137 -2.53 -26.65 12.69
N GLY A 138 -3.25 -26.06 13.64
CA GLY A 138 -4.39 -26.70 14.25
C GLY A 138 -5.56 -26.94 13.29
N GLU A 139 -5.71 -26.12 12.27
CA GLU A 139 -6.72 -26.28 11.24
C GLU A 139 -6.28 -27.26 10.16
N ALA A 140 -5.00 -27.24 9.85
CA ALA A 140 -4.44 -28.10 8.80
C ALA A 140 -4.43 -29.59 9.17
N ILE A 141 -4.39 -29.90 10.46
CA ILE A 141 -4.24 -31.28 10.96
C ILE A 141 -5.57 -31.96 11.23
N ARG A 142 -6.63 -31.24 11.32
CA ARG A 142 -7.96 -31.79 11.66
C ARG A 142 -8.70 -32.32 10.50
#